data_e3fe080336193588bfb4ed97fd79943d
#
_entry.id   e3fe080336193588bfb4ed97fd79943d
#
_cell.length_a   1.000
_cell.length_b   1.000
_cell.length_c   1.000
_cell.angle_alpha   90.00
_cell.angle_beta   90.00
_cell.angle_gamma   90.00
#
_symmetry.space_group_name_H-M   'P 1'
#
loop_
_entity.id
_entity.type
_entity.pdbx_description
1 polymer ?
#
loop_
_entity_poly.entity_id
_entity_poly.type
_entity_poly.pdbx_seq_one_letter_code
_entity_poly.pdbx_strand_id
1 'polypeptide(L)'
;LGIGAQSVGIAEAAYREGLKYAQERKQFGKAIIEFPAIYEMLSNMEAKLHGIRSVLYETARFVDMYKTYYHISKERALDKDERNEMKEYQKLADIYTPLQKLFASAYANEITYDALQIHGGSGFMKDYPIQRYVRDARITNIYEGTSQLQVVAAIRGVTTGHYAKHIREVYEKMEIAPEHEYLRETLKCMTGKLEAATAKVAEAGSTEYTDFHARRLVEMAGYTIIGYLLLQDAQKCDKYVKSAE
;
A
#
# COMPACT_ATOMS: atom_id res chain seq x y z
N LEU A 1 -9.46 -4.95 -7.15
CA LEU A 1 -8.93 -5.75 -6.02
C LEU A 1 -8.08 -6.94 -6.48
N GLY A 2 -8.52 -7.74 -7.49
CA GLY A 2 -7.85 -8.97 -7.91
C GLY A 2 -6.37 -8.81 -8.23
N ILE A 3 -6.00 -7.78 -8.98
CA ILE A 3 -4.59 -7.50 -9.35
C ILE A 3 -3.75 -7.17 -8.11
N GLY A 4 -4.31 -6.44 -7.16
CA GLY A 4 -3.61 -6.18 -5.90
C GLY A 4 -3.38 -7.44 -5.07
N ALA A 5 -4.36 -8.32 -5.00
CA ALA A 5 -4.21 -9.61 -4.32
C ALA A 5 -3.13 -10.49 -5.00
N GLN A 6 -3.11 -10.54 -6.34
CA GLN A 6 -2.03 -11.20 -7.09
C GLN A 6 -0.67 -10.59 -6.77
N SER A 7 -0.56 -9.26 -6.76
CA SER A 7 0.68 -8.55 -6.46
C SER A 7 1.19 -8.86 -5.06
N VAL A 8 0.31 -8.85 -4.06
CA VAL A 8 0.66 -9.25 -2.67
C VAL A 8 1.13 -10.70 -2.62
N GLY A 9 0.46 -11.63 -3.34
CA GLY A 9 0.87 -13.04 -3.39
C GLY A 9 2.25 -13.24 -4.03
N ILE A 10 2.55 -12.55 -5.13
CA ILE A 10 3.87 -12.59 -5.79
C ILE A 10 4.94 -11.99 -4.86
N ALA A 11 4.66 -10.85 -4.22
CA ALA A 11 5.56 -10.19 -3.30
C ALA A 11 5.89 -11.08 -2.07
N GLU A 12 4.88 -11.72 -1.49
CA GLU A 12 5.05 -12.68 -0.40
C GLU A 12 5.94 -13.86 -0.80
N ALA A 13 5.67 -14.47 -1.97
CA ALA A 13 6.46 -15.58 -2.47
C ALA A 13 7.93 -15.18 -2.68
N ALA A 14 8.16 -14.00 -3.27
CA ALA A 14 9.51 -13.48 -3.50
C ALA A 14 10.25 -13.17 -2.19
N TYR A 15 9.58 -12.55 -1.22
CA TYR A 15 10.15 -12.28 0.09
C TYR A 15 10.59 -13.57 0.80
N ARG A 16 9.73 -14.59 0.81
CA ARG A 16 10.05 -15.90 1.42
C ARG A 16 11.25 -16.57 0.78
N GLU A 17 11.34 -16.56 -0.55
CA GLU A 17 12.49 -17.10 -1.26
C GLU A 17 13.77 -16.32 -0.96
N GLY A 18 13.70 -14.98 -0.96
CA GLY A 18 14.84 -14.12 -0.62
C GLY A 18 15.33 -14.36 0.80
N LEU A 19 14.41 -14.42 1.77
CA LEU A 19 14.71 -14.68 3.19
C LEU A 19 15.36 -16.04 3.37
N LYS A 20 14.77 -17.10 2.78
CA LYS A 20 15.30 -18.47 2.85
C LYS A 20 16.72 -18.54 2.28
N TYR A 21 16.92 -17.98 1.09
CA TYR A 21 18.23 -17.96 0.47
C TYR A 21 19.26 -17.21 1.32
N ALA A 22 18.89 -16.08 1.90
CA ALA A 22 19.79 -15.29 2.75
C ALA A 22 20.20 -16.04 4.04
N GLN A 23 19.34 -16.90 4.58
CA GLN A 23 19.63 -17.76 5.72
C GLN A 23 20.56 -18.93 5.39
N GLU A 24 20.40 -19.52 4.21
CA GLU A 24 21.14 -20.71 3.78
C GLU A 24 22.49 -20.39 3.13
N ARG A 25 22.56 -19.30 2.35
CA ARG A 25 23.77 -18.93 1.62
C ARG A 25 24.85 -18.37 2.53
N LYS A 26 26.04 -18.93 2.45
CA LYS A 26 27.22 -18.46 3.22
C LYS A 26 28.22 -17.77 2.29
N GLN A 27 28.75 -16.64 2.74
CA GLN A 27 29.92 -15.96 2.16
C GLN A 27 30.76 -15.34 3.28
N PHE A 28 32.05 -15.24 3.08
CA PHE A 28 32.99 -14.68 4.08
C PHE A 28 32.83 -15.28 5.47
N GLY A 29 32.53 -16.58 5.55
CA GLY A 29 32.45 -17.34 6.79
C GLY A 29 31.12 -17.30 7.53
N LYS A 30 30.10 -16.56 7.07
CA LYS A 30 28.79 -16.43 7.72
C LYS A 30 27.63 -16.45 6.72
N ALA A 31 26.40 -16.62 7.22
CA ALA A 31 25.20 -16.51 6.41
C ALA A 31 25.04 -15.06 5.89
N ILE A 32 24.57 -14.90 4.62
CA ILE A 32 24.50 -13.56 4.05
C ILE A 32 23.46 -12.67 4.74
N ILE A 33 22.47 -13.24 5.41
CA ILE A 33 21.51 -12.48 6.23
C ILE A 33 22.17 -11.68 7.35
N GLU A 34 23.38 -12.06 7.79
CA GLU A 34 24.12 -11.36 8.84
C GLU A 34 24.83 -10.08 8.33
N PHE A 35 24.78 -9.80 7.04
CA PHE A 35 25.33 -8.56 6.49
C PHE A 35 24.30 -7.43 6.55
N PRO A 36 24.68 -6.23 7.05
CA PRO A 36 23.78 -5.08 7.19
C PRO A 36 22.99 -4.76 5.92
N ALA A 37 23.62 -4.73 4.76
CA ALA A 37 22.95 -4.46 3.48
C ALA A 37 21.86 -5.48 3.14
N ILE A 38 22.02 -6.75 3.54
CA ILE A 38 21.05 -7.81 3.25
C ILE A 38 19.87 -7.75 4.21
N TYR A 39 20.11 -7.61 5.52
CA TYR A 39 18.98 -7.52 6.46
C TYR A 39 18.21 -6.20 6.32
N GLU A 40 18.86 -5.10 5.91
CA GLU A 40 18.18 -3.86 5.56
C GLU A 40 17.24 -4.06 4.36
N MET A 41 17.71 -4.70 3.28
CA MET A 41 16.86 -5.04 2.13
C MET A 41 15.66 -5.89 2.55
N LEU A 42 15.89 -6.95 3.33
CA LEU A 42 14.80 -7.83 3.82
C LEU A 42 13.80 -7.09 4.70
N SER A 43 14.26 -6.21 5.61
CA SER A 43 13.38 -5.39 6.45
C SER A 43 12.53 -4.43 5.60
N ASN A 44 13.11 -3.79 4.60
CA ASN A 44 12.38 -2.91 3.67
C ASN A 44 11.35 -3.69 2.84
N MET A 45 11.70 -4.89 2.38
CA MET A 45 10.77 -5.78 1.66
C MET A 45 9.59 -6.18 2.56
N GLU A 46 9.86 -6.53 3.81
CA GLU A 46 8.85 -6.93 4.80
C GLU A 46 7.89 -5.77 5.11
N ALA A 47 8.41 -4.58 5.37
CA ALA A 47 7.61 -3.38 5.64
C ALA A 47 6.69 -3.03 4.45
N LYS A 48 7.23 -3.04 3.21
CA LYS A 48 6.44 -2.84 1.98
C LYS A 48 5.35 -3.90 1.82
N LEU A 49 5.69 -5.17 2.07
CA LEU A 49 4.75 -6.29 1.96
C LEU A 49 3.60 -6.17 2.96
N HIS A 50 3.90 -5.83 4.22
CA HIS A 50 2.88 -5.58 5.24
C HIS A 50 2.00 -4.38 4.84
N GLY A 51 2.59 -3.29 4.39
CA GLY A 51 1.86 -2.10 3.96
C GLY A 51 0.86 -2.36 2.84
N ILE A 52 1.27 -3.04 1.77
CA ILE A 52 0.35 -3.36 0.67
C ILE A 52 -0.73 -4.38 1.05
N ARG A 53 -0.42 -5.28 2.00
CA ARG A 53 -1.40 -6.23 2.54
C ARG A 53 -2.47 -5.51 3.35
N SER A 54 -2.09 -4.59 4.22
CA SER A 54 -3.02 -3.81 5.04
C SER A 54 -3.93 -2.95 4.17
N VAL A 55 -3.39 -2.26 3.15
CA VAL A 55 -4.20 -1.50 2.18
C VAL A 55 -5.14 -2.41 1.38
N LEU A 56 -4.69 -3.60 0.99
CA LEU A 56 -5.53 -4.56 0.28
C LEU A 56 -6.75 -4.96 1.12
N TYR A 57 -6.53 -5.32 2.39
CA TYR A 57 -7.61 -5.76 3.27
C TYR A 57 -8.55 -4.62 3.64
N GLU A 58 -8.05 -3.43 3.89
CA GLU A 58 -8.89 -2.27 4.15
C GLU A 58 -9.74 -1.90 2.93
N THR A 59 -9.15 -1.94 1.73
CA THR A 59 -9.90 -1.72 0.48
C THR A 59 -10.96 -2.80 0.27
N ALA A 60 -10.64 -4.06 0.55
CA ALA A 60 -11.60 -5.17 0.47
C ALA A 60 -12.78 -4.95 1.42
N ARG A 61 -12.51 -4.51 2.66
CA ARG A 61 -13.56 -4.16 3.63
C ARG A 61 -14.52 -3.09 3.09
N PHE A 62 -14.01 -2.02 2.47
CA PHE A 62 -14.87 -0.99 1.87
C PHE A 62 -15.75 -1.55 0.75
N VAL A 63 -15.17 -2.38 -0.11
CA VAL A 63 -15.92 -3.02 -1.21
C VAL A 63 -16.97 -3.97 -0.68
N ASP A 64 -16.66 -4.77 0.33
CA ASP A 64 -17.59 -5.74 0.91
C ASP A 64 -18.74 -5.05 1.63
N MET A 65 -18.47 -3.99 2.41
CA MET A 65 -19.51 -3.19 3.06
C MET A 65 -20.44 -2.53 2.03
N TYR A 66 -19.87 -1.90 0.99
CA TYR A 66 -20.69 -1.36 -0.10
C TYR A 66 -21.56 -2.42 -0.75
N LYS A 67 -21.00 -3.59 -1.10
CA LYS A 67 -21.74 -4.69 -1.73
C LYS A 67 -22.82 -5.25 -0.81
N THR A 68 -22.56 -5.36 0.48
CA THR A 68 -23.53 -5.81 1.47
C THR A 68 -24.77 -4.92 1.47
N TYR A 69 -24.59 -3.59 1.58
CA TYR A 69 -25.71 -2.65 1.49
C TYR A 69 -26.40 -2.68 0.13
N TYR A 70 -25.63 -2.83 -0.95
CA TYR A 70 -26.19 -2.98 -2.29
C TYR A 70 -27.10 -4.21 -2.40
N HIS A 71 -26.70 -5.37 -1.86
CA HIS A 71 -27.54 -6.57 -1.86
C HIS A 71 -28.78 -6.40 -0.99
N ILE A 72 -28.65 -5.87 0.22
CA ILE A 72 -29.81 -5.56 1.08
C ILE A 72 -30.80 -4.65 0.35
N SER A 73 -30.31 -3.66 -0.40
CA SER A 73 -31.17 -2.73 -1.17
C SER A 73 -32.00 -3.40 -2.28
N LYS A 74 -31.63 -4.62 -2.69
CA LYS A 74 -32.41 -5.42 -3.65
C LYS A 74 -33.56 -6.20 -3.00
N GLU A 75 -33.44 -6.46 -1.70
CA GLU A 75 -34.40 -7.25 -0.93
C GLU A 75 -35.41 -6.34 -0.20
N ARG A 76 -34.95 -5.17 0.28
CA ARG A 76 -35.77 -4.18 0.98
C ARG A 76 -35.24 -2.75 0.77
N ALA A 77 -36.09 -1.76 1.02
CA ALA A 77 -35.65 -0.38 1.08
C ALA A 77 -34.67 -0.17 2.25
N LEU A 78 -33.56 0.51 1.99
CA LEU A 78 -32.64 0.94 3.02
C LEU A 78 -33.22 2.12 3.78
N ASP A 79 -32.97 2.21 5.08
CA ASP A 79 -33.25 3.41 5.86
C ASP A 79 -32.27 4.56 5.51
N LYS A 80 -32.40 5.69 6.20
CA LYS A 80 -31.57 6.86 5.91
C LYS A 80 -30.10 6.64 6.24
N ASP A 81 -29.81 5.98 7.34
CA ASP A 81 -28.44 5.76 7.83
C ASP A 81 -27.75 4.71 6.98
N GLU A 82 -28.40 3.60 6.67
CA GLU A 82 -27.92 2.57 5.73
C GLU A 82 -27.59 3.15 4.35
N ARG A 83 -28.43 4.08 3.82
CA ARG A 83 -28.15 4.76 2.54
C ARG A 83 -26.92 5.67 2.62
N ASN A 84 -26.74 6.36 3.73
CA ASN A 84 -25.57 7.22 3.93
C ASN A 84 -24.30 6.37 4.03
N GLU A 85 -24.33 5.30 4.81
CA GLU A 85 -23.18 4.38 4.93
C GLU A 85 -22.84 3.72 3.60
N MET A 86 -23.84 3.24 2.85
CA MET A 86 -23.61 2.67 1.52
C MET A 86 -22.89 3.64 0.60
N LYS A 87 -23.30 4.91 0.58
CA LYS A 87 -22.66 5.96 -0.23
C LYS A 87 -21.23 6.25 0.21
N GLU A 88 -20.98 6.25 1.51
CA GLU A 88 -19.64 6.50 2.05
C GLU A 88 -18.71 5.33 1.70
N TYR A 89 -19.12 4.08 1.93
CA TYR A 89 -18.33 2.91 1.53
C TYR A 89 -18.10 2.82 0.03
N GLN A 90 -19.09 3.22 -0.80
CA GLN A 90 -18.90 3.30 -2.25
C GLN A 90 -17.80 4.30 -2.62
N LYS A 91 -17.81 5.50 -2.03
CA LYS A 91 -16.78 6.52 -2.27
C LYS A 91 -15.39 6.02 -1.86
N LEU A 92 -15.29 5.41 -0.67
CA LEU A 92 -14.03 4.84 -0.19
C LEU A 92 -13.56 3.72 -1.12
N ALA A 93 -14.41 2.79 -1.52
CA ALA A 93 -14.08 1.73 -2.47
C ALA A 93 -13.57 2.30 -3.80
N ASP A 94 -14.20 3.36 -4.32
CA ASP A 94 -13.86 3.98 -5.61
C ASP A 94 -12.46 4.62 -5.59
N ILE A 95 -12.06 5.26 -4.48
CA ILE A 95 -10.76 5.92 -4.38
C ILE A 95 -9.64 4.99 -3.89
N TYR A 96 -9.95 4.02 -3.01
CA TYR A 96 -8.94 3.10 -2.50
C TYR A 96 -8.59 1.97 -3.48
N THR A 97 -9.50 1.54 -4.33
CA THR A 97 -9.23 0.49 -5.34
C THR A 97 -8.07 0.85 -6.28
N PRO A 98 -8.03 2.03 -6.93
CA PRO A 98 -6.88 2.42 -7.73
C PRO A 98 -5.61 2.65 -6.90
N LEU A 99 -5.72 3.23 -5.70
CA LEU A 99 -4.59 3.43 -4.80
C LEU A 99 -3.95 2.10 -4.41
N GLN A 100 -4.76 1.12 -4.00
CA GLN A 100 -4.33 -0.22 -3.62
C GLN A 100 -3.61 -0.92 -4.79
N LYS A 101 -4.20 -0.89 -6.00
CA LYS A 101 -3.58 -1.49 -7.18
C LYS A 101 -2.24 -0.83 -7.51
N LEU A 102 -2.16 0.50 -7.45
CA LEU A 102 -0.93 1.26 -7.70
C LEU A 102 0.21 0.81 -6.79
N PHE A 103 -0.02 0.83 -5.48
CA PHE A 103 1.00 0.50 -4.49
C PHE A 103 1.35 -0.99 -4.48
N ALA A 104 0.34 -1.87 -4.52
CA ALA A 104 0.59 -3.31 -4.51
C ALA A 104 1.43 -3.76 -5.72
N SER A 105 1.11 -3.28 -6.92
CA SER A 105 1.87 -3.63 -8.12
C SER A 105 3.27 -3.00 -8.13
N ALA A 106 3.44 -1.77 -7.66
CA ALA A 106 4.76 -1.13 -7.56
C ALA A 106 5.66 -1.89 -6.59
N TYR A 107 5.19 -2.13 -5.36
CA TYR A 107 5.97 -2.82 -4.34
C TYR A 107 6.23 -4.29 -4.67
N ALA A 108 5.32 -4.98 -5.37
CA ALA A 108 5.60 -6.33 -5.86
C ALA A 108 6.79 -6.36 -6.82
N ASN A 109 6.91 -5.37 -7.71
CA ASN A 109 8.06 -5.25 -8.60
C ASN A 109 9.35 -4.94 -7.83
N GLU A 110 9.32 -4.05 -6.85
CA GLU A 110 10.49 -3.73 -6.02
C GLU A 110 10.92 -4.94 -5.18
N ILE A 111 9.99 -5.60 -4.49
CA ILE A 111 10.27 -6.77 -3.65
C ILE A 111 10.84 -7.92 -4.47
N THR A 112 10.29 -8.20 -5.65
CA THR A 112 10.83 -9.27 -6.52
C THR A 112 12.21 -8.92 -7.05
N TYR A 113 12.46 -7.65 -7.37
CA TYR A 113 13.78 -7.17 -7.78
C TYR A 113 14.82 -7.34 -6.67
N ASP A 114 14.50 -6.90 -5.46
CA ASP A 114 15.37 -7.00 -4.28
C ASP A 114 15.62 -8.47 -3.91
N ALA A 115 14.60 -9.32 -3.96
CA ALA A 115 14.75 -10.75 -3.71
C ALA A 115 15.68 -11.42 -4.73
N LEU A 116 15.60 -11.04 -6.00
CA LEU A 116 16.53 -11.53 -7.04
C LEU A 116 17.96 -11.01 -6.77
N GLN A 117 18.09 -9.75 -6.35
CA GLN A 117 19.38 -9.17 -5.99
C GLN A 117 20.04 -9.91 -4.82
N ILE A 118 19.28 -10.32 -3.81
CA ILE A 118 19.75 -11.14 -2.67
C ILE A 118 20.29 -12.49 -3.16
N HIS A 119 19.67 -13.10 -4.15
CA HIS A 119 20.17 -14.36 -4.76
C HIS A 119 21.45 -14.17 -5.58
N GLY A 120 21.75 -12.95 -6.01
CA GLY A 120 22.87 -12.68 -6.90
C GLY A 120 22.77 -13.45 -8.22
N GLY A 121 23.91 -13.92 -8.76
CA GLY A 121 23.94 -14.68 -10.02
C GLY A 121 23.06 -15.94 -10.02
N SER A 122 22.89 -16.58 -8.86
CA SER A 122 22.01 -17.76 -8.74
C SER A 122 20.55 -17.42 -9.04
N GLY A 123 20.08 -16.24 -8.64
CA GLY A 123 18.70 -15.80 -8.89
C GLY A 123 18.37 -15.54 -10.35
N PHE A 124 19.38 -15.30 -11.18
CA PHE A 124 19.20 -15.15 -12.63
C PHE A 124 18.98 -16.48 -13.35
N MET A 125 19.40 -17.59 -12.73
CA MET A 125 19.32 -18.93 -13.31
C MET A 125 17.93 -19.55 -13.08
N LYS A 126 17.53 -20.50 -13.94
CA LYS A 126 16.22 -21.16 -13.88
C LYS A 126 16.08 -22.16 -12.72
N ASP A 127 17.17 -22.45 -12.03
CA ASP A 127 17.21 -23.35 -10.85
C ASP A 127 16.44 -22.77 -9.66
N TYR A 128 16.27 -21.44 -9.61
CA TYR A 128 15.51 -20.74 -8.60
C TYR A 128 14.25 -20.10 -9.19
N PRO A 129 13.12 -20.10 -8.46
CA PRO A 129 11.86 -19.54 -8.98
C PRO A 129 11.87 -18.01 -9.08
N ILE A 130 12.79 -17.32 -8.40
CA ILE A 130 12.78 -15.87 -8.25
C ILE A 130 12.85 -15.11 -9.58
N GLN A 131 13.58 -15.62 -10.58
CA GLN A 131 13.64 -15.00 -11.92
C GLN A 131 12.25 -14.93 -12.58
N ARG A 132 11.41 -15.94 -12.32
CA ARG A 132 10.04 -15.98 -12.83
C ARG A 132 9.16 -14.97 -12.09
N TYR A 133 9.31 -14.82 -10.77
CA TYR A 133 8.53 -13.85 -9.99
C TYR A 133 8.78 -12.40 -10.42
N VAL A 134 10.03 -12.04 -10.76
CA VAL A 134 10.34 -10.72 -11.34
C VAL A 134 9.58 -10.50 -12.65
N ARG A 135 9.57 -11.50 -13.53
CA ARG A 135 8.85 -11.42 -14.79
C ARG A 135 7.34 -11.33 -14.59
N ASP A 136 6.78 -12.14 -13.70
CA ASP A 136 5.35 -12.18 -13.40
C ASP A 136 4.88 -10.92 -12.69
N ALA A 137 5.70 -10.35 -11.81
CA ALA A 137 5.39 -9.07 -11.16
C ALA A 137 5.27 -7.92 -12.15
N ARG A 138 6.08 -7.92 -13.22
CA ARG A 138 6.14 -6.80 -14.17
C ARG A 138 4.82 -6.52 -14.87
N ILE A 139 4.01 -7.52 -15.16
CA ILE A 139 2.72 -7.31 -15.83
C ILE A 139 1.68 -6.65 -14.92
N THR A 140 1.80 -6.78 -13.59
CA THR A 140 0.79 -6.31 -12.63
C THR A 140 0.60 -4.80 -12.64
N ASN A 141 1.60 -4.02 -13.03
CA ASN A 141 1.49 -2.57 -13.16
C ASN A 141 1.23 -2.10 -14.60
N ILE A 142 0.89 -3.03 -15.51
CA ILE A 142 0.55 -2.74 -16.91
C ILE A 142 -0.93 -3.04 -17.20
N TYR A 143 -1.36 -4.28 -16.98
CA TYR A 143 -2.72 -4.72 -17.33
C TYR A 143 -3.78 -4.19 -16.33
N GLU A 144 -5.07 -4.29 -16.69
CA GLU A 144 -6.18 -3.75 -15.87
C GLU A 144 -6.02 -2.25 -15.53
N GLY A 145 -5.42 -1.50 -16.45
CA GLY A 145 -5.03 -0.11 -16.28
C GLY A 145 -3.62 0.04 -15.72
N THR A 146 -2.77 0.73 -16.49
CA THR A 146 -1.38 1.00 -16.10
C THR A 146 -1.28 1.80 -14.80
N SER A 147 -0.10 1.83 -14.19
CA SER A 147 0.15 2.66 -13.00
C SER A 147 -0.29 4.11 -13.19
N GLN A 148 -0.09 4.69 -14.38
CA GLN A 148 -0.53 6.07 -14.65
C GLN A 148 -2.06 6.18 -14.66
N LEU A 149 -2.79 5.20 -15.19
CA LEU A 149 -4.25 5.20 -15.14
C LEU A 149 -4.77 5.05 -13.71
N GLN A 150 -4.06 4.31 -12.86
CA GLN A 150 -4.40 4.25 -11.43
C GLN A 150 -4.18 5.61 -10.74
N VAL A 151 -3.13 6.34 -11.10
CA VAL A 151 -2.91 7.71 -10.61
C VAL A 151 -4.05 8.63 -11.03
N VAL A 152 -4.45 8.60 -12.32
CA VAL A 152 -5.58 9.40 -12.85
C VAL A 152 -6.88 9.09 -12.10
N ALA A 153 -7.12 7.83 -11.74
CA ALA A 153 -8.30 7.47 -10.95
C ALA A 153 -8.18 7.89 -9.47
N ALA A 154 -7.01 7.70 -8.85
CA ALA A 154 -6.78 7.97 -7.43
C ALA A 154 -6.66 9.46 -7.09
N ILE A 155 -6.20 10.32 -8.04
CA ILE A 155 -6.01 11.76 -7.79
C ILE A 155 -7.30 12.44 -7.35
N ARG A 156 -8.46 11.94 -7.78
CA ARG A 156 -9.75 12.42 -7.32
C ARG A 156 -9.90 12.37 -5.79
N GLY A 157 -9.41 11.31 -5.17
CA GLY A 157 -9.45 11.19 -3.69
C GLY A 157 -8.62 12.26 -2.99
N VAL A 158 -7.54 12.74 -3.64
CA VAL A 158 -6.70 13.85 -3.14
C VAL A 158 -7.39 15.19 -3.36
N THR A 159 -7.73 15.51 -4.61
CA THR A 159 -8.25 16.84 -5.02
C THR A 159 -9.61 17.16 -4.39
N THR A 160 -10.41 16.14 -4.09
CA THR A 160 -11.69 16.31 -3.36
C THR A 160 -11.54 16.26 -1.84
N GLY A 161 -10.31 16.05 -1.32
CA GLY A 161 -10.02 15.97 0.10
C GLY A 161 -10.53 14.69 0.80
N HIS A 162 -11.05 13.70 0.06
CA HIS A 162 -11.63 12.49 0.67
C HIS A 162 -10.60 11.65 1.42
N TYR A 163 -9.36 11.53 0.94
CA TYR A 163 -8.30 10.83 1.69
C TYR A 163 -7.96 11.56 2.99
N ALA A 164 -7.73 12.87 2.93
CA ALA A 164 -7.39 13.65 4.11
C ALA A 164 -8.54 13.63 5.15
N LYS A 165 -9.80 13.73 4.70
CA LYS A 165 -10.97 13.59 5.55
C LYS A 165 -11.00 12.22 6.24
N HIS A 166 -10.86 11.12 5.49
CA HIS A 166 -10.88 9.77 6.05
C HIS A 166 -9.74 9.54 7.04
N ILE A 167 -8.53 10.03 6.73
CA ILE A 167 -7.39 9.98 7.64
C ILE A 167 -7.73 10.67 8.97
N ARG A 168 -8.28 11.89 8.93
CA ARG A 168 -8.60 12.68 10.14
C ARG A 168 -9.75 12.10 10.94
N GLU A 169 -10.76 11.54 10.29
CA GLU A 169 -11.93 11.00 10.96
C GLU A 169 -11.71 9.64 11.60
N VAL A 170 -10.86 8.82 11.01
CA VAL A 170 -10.64 7.44 11.41
C VAL A 170 -9.26 7.24 12.02
N TYR A 171 -8.20 7.50 11.24
CA TYR A 171 -6.86 7.09 11.65
C TYR A 171 -6.23 8.02 12.69
N GLU A 172 -6.45 9.34 12.62
CA GLU A 172 -5.91 10.24 13.64
C GLU A 172 -6.59 10.09 15.01
N LYS A 173 -7.79 9.48 15.06
CA LYS A 173 -8.55 9.26 16.30
C LYS A 173 -8.31 7.88 16.92
N MET A 174 -7.48 7.03 16.31
CA MET A 174 -7.17 5.72 16.87
C MET A 174 -6.52 5.86 18.26
N GLU A 175 -6.88 4.96 19.15
CA GLU A 175 -6.12 4.75 20.38
C GLU A 175 -4.79 4.10 20.05
N ILE A 176 -3.70 4.68 20.52
CA ILE A 176 -2.33 4.26 20.23
C ILE A 176 -1.57 4.18 21.54
N ALA A 177 -0.73 3.15 21.68
CA ALA A 177 0.15 3.00 22.82
C ALA A 177 1.08 4.23 22.95
N PRO A 178 1.35 4.71 24.17
CA PRO A 178 2.14 5.93 24.38
C PRO A 178 3.52 5.90 23.72
N GLU A 179 4.14 4.74 23.64
CA GLU A 179 5.44 4.52 22.98
C GLU A 179 5.42 4.76 21.49
N HIS A 180 4.25 4.67 20.84
CA HIS A 180 4.08 4.90 19.40
C HIS A 180 3.48 6.27 19.06
N GLU A 181 3.27 7.14 20.05
CA GLU A 181 2.65 8.46 19.84
C GLU A 181 3.46 9.32 18.85
N TYR A 182 4.78 9.20 18.86
CA TYR A 182 5.65 9.93 17.93
C TYR A 182 5.39 9.57 16.45
N LEU A 183 5.00 8.32 16.16
CA LEU A 183 4.62 7.89 14.82
C LEU A 183 3.30 8.56 14.39
N ARG A 184 2.31 8.61 15.29
CA ARG A 184 1.04 9.31 15.01
C ARG A 184 1.28 10.78 14.72
N GLU A 185 2.10 11.47 15.52
CA GLU A 185 2.41 12.88 15.28
C GLU A 185 3.17 13.09 13.96
N THR A 186 4.05 12.17 13.59
CA THR A 186 4.73 12.18 12.28
C THR A 186 3.71 12.06 11.14
N LEU A 187 2.78 11.12 11.24
CA LEU A 187 1.73 10.89 10.24
C LEU A 187 0.76 12.07 10.14
N LYS A 188 0.42 12.73 11.26
CA LYS A 188 -0.34 13.99 11.24
C LYS A 188 0.39 15.10 10.49
N CYS A 189 1.70 15.22 10.72
CA CYS A 189 2.54 16.16 9.97
C CYS A 189 2.53 15.83 8.46
N MET A 190 2.60 14.55 8.08
CA MET A 190 2.50 14.11 6.69
C MET A 190 1.14 14.45 6.07
N THR A 191 0.04 14.25 6.81
CA THR A 191 -1.32 14.65 6.40
C THR A 191 -1.40 16.15 6.12
N GLY A 192 -0.88 16.97 7.03
CA GLY A 192 -0.83 18.43 6.84
C GLY A 192 -0.01 18.85 5.61
N LYS A 193 1.12 18.17 5.35
CA LYS A 193 1.93 18.40 4.13
C LYS A 193 1.18 18.02 2.87
N LEU A 194 0.43 16.92 2.87
CA LEU A 194 -0.43 16.51 1.75
C LEU A 194 -1.48 17.57 1.45
N GLU A 195 -2.19 18.06 2.46
CA GLU A 195 -3.21 19.11 2.31
C GLU A 195 -2.60 20.41 1.78
N ALA A 196 -1.47 20.85 2.33
CA ALA A 196 -0.76 22.05 1.87
C ALA A 196 -0.27 21.91 0.41
N ALA A 197 0.28 20.76 0.04
CA ALA A 197 0.71 20.49 -1.34
C ALA A 197 -0.48 20.47 -2.29
N THR A 198 -1.61 19.87 -1.89
CA THR A 198 -2.85 19.83 -2.68
C THR A 198 -3.41 21.23 -2.91
N ALA A 199 -3.46 22.06 -1.85
CA ALA A 199 -3.91 23.44 -1.94
C ALA A 199 -3.03 24.25 -2.91
N LYS A 200 -1.71 24.13 -2.78
CA LYS A 200 -0.76 24.83 -3.65
C LYS A 200 -0.90 24.44 -5.13
N VAL A 201 -1.16 23.16 -5.41
CA VAL A 201 -1.39 22.70 -6.77
C VAL A 201 -2.73 23.23 -7.30
N ALA A 202 -3.76 23.28 -6.45
CA ALA A 202 -5.08 23.83 -6.82
C ALA A 202 -5.03 25.35 -7.10
N GLU A 203 -4.23 26.12 -6.35
CA GLU A 203 -4.03 27.57 -6.55
C GLU A 203 -3.48 27.90 -7.93
N ALA A 204 -2.73 27.00 -8.57
CA ALA A 204 -2.22 27.19 -9.92
C ALA A 204 -3.33 27.24 -11.00
N GLY A 205 -4.53 26.73 -10.70
CA GLY A 205 -5.72 26.82 -11.56
C GLY A 205 -5.59 26.10 -12.91
N SER A 206 -4.59 25.25 -13.09
CA SER A 206 -4.29 24.54 -14.33
C SER A 206 -4.45 23.04 -14.18
N THR A 207 -5.25 22.45 -15.05
CA THR A 207 -5.41 21.00 -15.15
C THR A 207 -4.08 20.32 -15.48
N GLU A 208 -3.32 20.86 -16.43
CA GLU A 208 -2.02 20.33 -16.83
C GLU A 208 -1.04 20.32 -15.65
N TYR A 209 -1.03 21.37 -14.84
CA TYR A 209 -0.20 21.44 -13.64
C TYR A 209 -0.63 20.42 -12.58
N THR A 210 -1.94 20.22 -12.42
CA THR A 210 -2.48 19.18 -11.53
C THR A 210 -2.08 17.79 -12.02
N ASP A 211 -2.20 17.50 -13.30
CA ASP A 211 -1.84 16.22 -13.90
C ASP A 211 -0.34 15.94 -13.77
N PHE A 212 0.50 16.97 -13.94
CA PHE A 212 1.95 16.85 -13.75
C PHE A 212 2.34 16.46 -12.30
N HIS A 213 1.60 16.96 -11.32
CA HIS A 213 1.85 16.68 -9.90
C HIS A 213 1.03 15.50 -9.36
N ALA A 214 0.08 14.97 -10.13
CA ALA A 214 -0.88 13.97 -9.68
C ALA A 214 -0.20 12.74 -9.02
N ARG A 215 0.85 12.20 -9.65
CA ARG A 215 1.55 11.04 -9.13
C ARG A 215 2.15 11.31 -7.74
N ARG A 216 2.82 12.44 -7.55
CA ARG A 216 3.43 12.81 -6.27
C ARG A 216 2.39 12.98 -5.17
N LEU A 217 1.27 13.63 -5.49
CA LEU A 217 0.17 13.83 -4.54
C LEU A 217 -0.48 12.50 -4.15
N VAL A 218 -0.71 11.60 -5.11
CA VAL A 218 -1.27 10.26 -4.84
C VAL A 218 -0.29 9.42 -4.01
N GLU A 219 1.00 9.49 -4.30
CA GLU A 219 2.03 8.80 -3.51
C GLU A 219 2.10 9.34 -2.08
N MET A 220 2.03 10.65 -1.87
CA MET A 220 1.95 11.24 -0.52
C MET A 220 0.74 10.72 0.25
N ALA A 221 -0.44 10.68 -0.38
CA ALA A 221 -1.65 10.14 0.24
C ALA A 221 -1.48 8.65 0.59
N GLY A 222 -0.95 7.86 -0.34
CA GLY A 222 -0.75 6.43 -0.15
C GLY A 222 0.25 6.10 0.95
N TYR A 223 1.39 6.78 1.02
CA TYR A 223 2.36 6.60 2.10
C TYR A 223 1.75 6.95 3.47
N THR A 224 1.01 8.05 3.54
CA THR A 224 0.33 8.44 4.79
C THR A 224 -0.69 7.39 5.22
N ILE A 225 -1.52 6.91 4.30
CA ILE A 225 -2.53 5.87 4.58
C ILE A 225 -1.86 4.56 5.00
N ILE A 226 -0.83 4.11 4.27
CA ILE A 226 -0.07 2.90 4.60
C ILE A 226 0.54 3.02 6.00
N GLY A 227 1.16 4.16 6.32
CA GLY A 227 1.72 4.41 7.63
C GLY A 227 0.70 4.29 8.76
N TYR A 228 -0.49 4.87 8.60
CA TYR A 228 -1.57 4.74 9.59
C TYR A 228 -2.09 3.31 9.72
N LEU A 229 -2.22 2.58 8.62
CA LEU A 229 -2.66 1.18 8.66
C LEU A 229 -1.63 0.30 9.35
N LEU A 230 -0.34 0.48 9.07
CA LEU A 230 0.74 -0.24 9.76
C LEU A 230 0.77 0.11 11.26
N LEU A 231 0.57 1.38 11.61
CA LEU A 231 0.47 1.80 13.00
C LEU A 231 -0.73 1.14 13.70
N GLN A 232 -1.88 1.02 13.02
CA GLN A 232 -3.05 0.31 13.53
C GLN A 232 -2.77 -1.19 13.74
N ASP A 233 -2.07 -1.83 12.80
CA ASP A 233 -1.70 -3.24 12.89
C ASP A 233 -0.70 -3.47 14.04
N ALA A 234 0.24 -2.55 14.25
CA ALA A 234 1.20 -2.59 15.35
C ALA A 234 0.52 -2.57 16.75
N GLN A 235 -0.61 -1.84 16.89
CA GLN A 235 -1.38 -1.85 18.14
C GLN A 235 -2.02 -3.21 18.46
N LYS A 236 -2.17 -4.08 17.45
CA LYS A 236 -2.81 -5.39 17.61
C LYS A 236 -1.81 -6.53 17.71
N CYS A 237 -0.59 -6.33 17.25
CA CYS A 237 0.42 -7.38 17.20
C CYS A 237 1.82 -6.78 17.10
N ASP A 238 2.67 -7.05 18.11
CA ASP A 238 4.07 -6.59 18.21
C ASP A 238 4.93 -6.94 16.98
N LYS A 239 4.53 -7.98 16.25
CA LYS A 239 5.21 -8.37 15.00
C LYS A 239 5.26 -7.24 13.98
N TYR A 240 4.27 -6.34 13.97
CA TYR A 240 4.16 -5.26 12.98
C TYR A 240 4.79 -3.94 13.43
N VAL A 241 5.30 -3.85 14.66
CA VAL A 241 5.92 -2.62 15.18
C VAL A 241 7.04 -2.12 14.26
N LYS A 242 7.98 -3.00 13.90
CA LYS A 242 9.09 -2.66 13.00
C LYS A 242 8.66 -2.20 11.61
N SER A 243 7.52 -2.67 11.14
CA SER A 243 6.99 -2.25 9.83
C SER A 243 6.28 -0.89 9.89
N ALA A 244 5.86 -0.47 11.08
CA ALA A 244 5.25 0.84 11.32
C ALA A 244 6.30 1.95 11.51
N GLU A 245 7.46 1.62 12.10
CA GLU A 245 8.63 2.51 12.21
C GLU A 245 9.27 2.80 10.85
#